data_0e4f0a5b5ba88218048359c81b68e1a8
#
_entry.id   0e4f0a5b5ba88218048359c81b68e1a8
#
_cell.length_a   1.000
_cell.length_b   1.000
_cell.length_c   1.000
_cell.angle_alpha   90.00
_cell.angle_beta   90.00
_cell.angle_gamma   90.00
#
_symmetry.space_group_name_H-M   'P 1'
#
loop_
_entity.id
_entity.type
_entity.pdbx_description
1 polymer ?
#
loop_
_entity_poly.entity_id
_entity_poly.type
_entity_poly.pdbx_seq_one_letter_code
_entity_poly.pdbx_strand_id
1 'polypeptide(L)'
;WSVFTKPLVESGWTKTQTQLVFSAGLALFAIVMVIAGRLMPKFGPQKLAFSSGIVLGLGYIIAGLLGAENFVTTFIFVGIVGGAGIGIGYVVPIAVGMRWYPDKKGLITGLAVAGFGFGATIWMALADKLGNLGGGHFLESFGISTTFIIYGVAYLVLVVIGSLWMKFPPDGWKPKGWNPPVVNSAKPIAGQIDFTSAEMLRTPQFYLILLTFAFGASAGLMSIGLMKLWPMQALVESGVSQEAASSMATLAMGVFFALFNGLGRILWGMISDKIGRKLSIIIMTATQGVFVYLFQYMAGSELTLYLFAILIGFNFGGNFALFPTMTADTFGTKFVGQNYGWVFLAYAVGGIFGPIMGGKLGDMNNFPMAFAICGVLCLLGVLTIYFVKPPMKKA
;
A
#
# COMPACT_ATOMS: atom_id res chain seq x y z
N TRP A 1 -5.91 -2.01 -11.23
CA TRP A 1 -6.22 -0.91 -12.17
C TRP A 1 -5.47 -1.05 -13.50
N SER A 2 -4.20 -1.38 -13.47
CA SER A 2 -3.34 -1.43 -14.68
C SER A 2 -3.92 -2.24 -15.85
N VAL A 3 -4.65 -3.34 -15.59
CA VAL A 3 -5.26 -4.17 -16.63
C VAL A 3 -6.41 -3.48 -17.38
N PHE A 4 -7.06 -2.49 -16.75
CA PHE A 4 -8.14 -1.72 -17.36
C PHE A 4 -7.62 -0.53 -18.20
N THR A 5 -6.37 -0.12 -18.02
CA THR A 5 -5.81 1.06 -18.70
C THR A 5 -5.85 0.91 -20.23
N LYS A 6 -5.37 -0.23 -20.75
CA LYS A 6 -5.33 -0.45 -22.21
C LYS A 6 -6.73 -0.48 -22.82
N PRO A 7 -7.69 -1.31 -22.34
CA PRO A 7 -9.05 -1.31 -22.86
C PRO A 7 -9.76 0.06 -22.80
N LEU A 8 -9.55 0.83 -21.71
CA LEU A 8 -10.12 2.17 -21.58
C LEU A 8 -9.52 3.17 -22.59
N VAL A 9 -8.23 3.08 -22.90
CA VAL A 9 -7.61 3.92 -23.93
C VAL A 9 -8.12 3.52 -25.31
N GLU A 10 -8.32 2.24 -25.58
CA GLU A 10 -8.92 1.74 -26.82
C GLU A 10 -10.39 2.19 -26.99
N SER A 11 -11.11 2.43 -25.87
CA SER A 11 -12.47 3.02 -25.88
C SER A 11 -12.50 4.55 -25.97
N GLY A 12 -11.35 5.20 -26.18
CA GLY A 12 -11.25 6.64 -26.42
C GLY A 12 -10.78 7.49 -25.24
N TRP A 13 -10.34 6.89 -24.14
CA TRP A 13 -9.77 7.64 -23.01
C TRP A 13 -8.35 8.10 -23.32
N THR A 14 -7.97 9.24 -22.73
CA THR A 14 -6.56 9.62 -22.66
C THR A 14 -5.85 8.82 -21.57
N LYS A 15 -4.54 8.61 -21.70
CA LYS A 15 -3.71 8.02 -20.63
C LYS A 15 -3.84 8.81 -19.32
N THR A 16 -3.91 10.13 -19.41
CA THR A 16 -4.12 11.02 -18.26
C THR A 16 -5.41 10.72 -17.52
N GLN A 17 -6.51 10.48 -18.23
CA GLN A 17 -7.80 10.13 -17.61
C GLN A 17 -7.71 8.84 -16.81
N THR A 18 -7.03 7.81 -17.33
CA THR A 18 -6.84 6.57 -16.57
C THR A 18 -6.04 6.80 -15.29
N GLN A 19 -5.01 7.64 -15.32
CA GLN A 19 -4.21 7.97 -14.14
C GLN A 19 -4.97 8.85 -13.14
N LEU A 20 -5.85 9.74 -13.60
CA LEU A 20 -6.70 10.54 -12.72
C LEU A 20 -7.64 9.69 -11.86
N VAL A 21 -8.27 8.65 -12.43
CA VAL A 21 -9.11 7.72 -11.66
C VAL A 21 -8.29 7.03 -10.57
N PHE A 22 -7.11 6.51 -10.92
CA PHE A 22 -6.22 5.85 -9.97
C PHE A 22 -5.75 6.79 -8.85
N SER A 23 -5.31 7.98 -9.22
CA SER A 23 -4.83 8.99 -8.27
C SER A 23 -5.94 9.48 -7.33
N ALA A 24 -7.16 9.69 -7.86
CA ALA A 24 -8.32 10.02 -7.05
C ALA A 24 -8.62 8.91 -6.03
N GLY A 25 -8.57 7.64 -6.46
CA GLY A 25 -8.73 6.49 -5.59
C GLY A 25 -7.73 6.47 -4.44
N LEU A 26 -6.45 6.69 -4.72
CA LEU A 26 -5.39 6.75 -3.69
C LEU A 26 -5.57 7.94 -2.73
N ALA A 27 -5.92 9.12 -3.26
CA ALA A 27 -6.14 10.31 -2.44
C ALA A 27 -7.33 10.12 -1.49
N LEU A 28 -8.47 9.66 -2.02
CA LEU A 28 -9.66 9.39 -1.21
C LEU A 28 -9.45 8.25 -0.22
N PHE A 29 -8.72 7.22 -0.60
CA PHE A 29 -8.30 6.16 0.31
C PHE A 29 -7.60 6.74 1.55
N ALA A 30 -6.57 7.55 1.35
CA ALA A 30 -5.80 8.10 2.47
C ALA A 30 -6.61 9.11 3.32
N ILE A 31 -7.38 10.00 2.69
CA ILE A 31 -8.20 10.98 3.39
C ILE A 31 -9.30 10.31 4.20
N VAL A 32 -10.05 9.40 3.59
CA VAL A 32 -11.17 8.71 4.25
C VAL A 32 -10.69 7.77 5.34
N MET A 33 -9.48 7.21 5.22
CA MET A 33 -8.85 6.42 6.29
C MET A 33 -8.64 7.23 7.58
N VAL A 34 -8.29 8.53 7.48
CA VAL A 34 -8.22 9.42 8.66
C VAL A 34 -9.58 9.57 9.32
N ILE A 35 -10.63 9.75 8.51
CA ILE A 35 -12.01 9.89 8.99
C ILE A 35 -12.48 8.57 9.63
N ALA A 36 -12.28 7.45 8.97
CA ALA A 36 -12.64 6.12 9.48
C ALA A 36 -11.97 5.79 10.81
N GLY A 37 -10.68 6.10 10.93
CA GLY A 37 -9.94 5.96 12.18
C GLY A 37 -10.57 6.75 13.35
N ARG A 38 -11.03 7.98 13.08
CA ARG A 38 -11.75 8.81 14.08
C ARG A 38 -13.13 8.27 14.44
N LEU A 39 -13.81 7.68 13.47
CA LEU A 39 -15.15 7.12 13.67
C LEU A 39 -15.13 5.74 14.34
N MET A 40 -14.01 5.03 14.33
CA MET A 40 -13.87 3.68 14.86
C MET A 40 -14.24 3.53 16.33
N PRO A 41 -13.89 4.44 17.27
CA PRO A 41 -14.34 4.36 18.66
C PRO A 41 -15.86 4.52 18.83
N LYS A 42 -16.51 5.30 17.94
CA LYS A 42 -17.95 5.58 18.00
C LYS A 42 -18.81 4.45 17.42
N PHE A 43 -18.44 3.96 16.25
CA PHE A 43 -19.25 2.99 15.50
C PHE A 43 -18.77 1.54 15.68
N GLY A 44 -17.54 1.36 16.16
CA GLY A 44 -16.90 0.06 16.26
C GLY A 44 -16.30 -0.43 14.94
N PRO A 45 -15.33 -1.38 15.00
CA PRO A 45 -14.63 -1.85 13.81
C PRO A 45 -15.51 -2.65 12.86
N GLN A 46 -16.44 -3.45 13.38
CA GLN A 46 -17.31 -4.30 12.58
C GLN A 46 -18.22 -3.49 11.63
N LYS A 47 -18.86 -2.42 12.15
CA LYS A 47 -19.74 -1.57 11.32
C LYS A 47 -18.97 -0.81 10.25
N LEU A 48 -17.75 -0.36 10.57
CA LEU A 48 -16.90 0.30 9.59
C LEU A 48 -16.45 -0.67 8.48
N ALA A 49 -16.02 -1.88 8.84
CA ALA A 49 -15.68 -2.89 7.84
C ALA A 49 -16.87 -3.27 6.97
N PHE A 50 -18.06 -3.42 7.56
CA PHE A 50 -19.31 -3.69 6.83
C PHE A 50 -19.63 -2.55 5.84
N SER A 51 -19.59 -1.30 6.30
CA SER A 51 -19.85 -0.12 5.47
C SER A 51 -18.82 0.00 4.32
N SER A 52 -17.57 -0.37 4.57
CA SER A 52 -16.51 -0.42 3.55
C SER A 52 -16.89 -1.35 2.40
N GLY A 53 -17.35 -2.56 2.71
CA GLY A 53 -17.79 -3.53 1.69
C GLY A 53 -18.93 -3.00 0.84
N ILE A 54 -19.91 -2.36 1.46
CA ILE A 54 -21.05 -1.76 0.75
C ILE A 54 -20.57 -0.62 -0.16
N VAL A 55 -19.80 0.34 0.38
CA VAL A 55 -19.34 1.51 -0.39
C VAL A 55 -18.45 1.09 -1.56
N LEU A 56 -17.48 0.20 -1.31
CA LEU A 56 -16.58 -0.30 -2.34
C LEU A 56 -17.33 -1.09 -3.42
N GLY A 57 -18.15 -2.05 -2.99
CA GLY A 57 -18.89 -2.91 -3.92
C GLY A 57 -19.89 -2.15 -4.77
N LEU A 58 -20.70 -1.27 -4.16
CA LEU A 58 -21.64 -0.44 -4.89
C LEU A 58 -20.96 0.54 -5.84
N GLY A 59 -19.80 1.10 -5.48
CA GLY A 59 -19.01 1.93 -6.38
C GLY A 59 -18.71 1.22 -7.70
N TYR A 60 -18.16 0.01 -7.63
CA TYR A 60 -17.86 -0.78 -8.84
C TYR A 60 -19.15 -1.25 -9.57
N ILE A 61 -20.18 -1.70 -8.85
CA ILE A 61 -21.43 -2.14 -9.47
C ILE A 61 -22.11 -1.00 -10.24
N ILE A 62 -22.22 0.19 -9.62
CA ILE A 62 -22.85 1.36 -10.26
C ILE A 62 -22.02 1.82 -11.46
N ALA A 63 -20.69 1.85 -11.36
CA ALA A 63 -19.84 2.16 -12.50
C ALA A 63 -20.09 1.21 -13.69
N GLY A 64 -20.20 -0.09 -13.42
CA GLY A 64 -20.49 -1.07 -14.46
C GLY A 64 -21.90 -0.91 -15.05
N LEU A 65 -22.92 -0.64 -14.23
CA LEU A 65 -24.30 -0.46 -14.69
C LEU A 65 -24.51 0.82 -15.51
N LEU A 66 -23.82 1.91 -15.17
CA LEU A 66 -23.89 3.19 -15.87
C LEU A 66 -22.95 3.30 -17.07
N GLY A 67 -22.12 2.27 -17.31
CA GLY A 67 -21.14 2.24 -18.39
C GLY A 67 -19.75 2.65 -17.92
N ALA A 68 -18.90 1.65 -17.69
CA ALA A 68 -17.54 1.82 -17.18
C ALA A 68 -16.62 2.54 -18.18
N GLU A 69 -16.96 2.61 -19.44
CA GLU A 69 -16.23 3.34 -20.48
C GLU A 69 -16.46 4.86 -20.42
N ASN A 70 -17.46 5.32 -19.69
CA ASN A 70 -17.67 6.73 -19.43
C ASN A 70 -16.67 7.21 -18.34
N PHE A 71 -15.82 8.17 -18.69
CA PHE A 71 -14.81 8.70 -17.78
C PHE A 71 -15.39 9.25 -16.48
N VAL A 72 -16.44 10.07 -16.56
CA VAL A 72 -17.03 10.72 -15.37
C VAL A 72 -17.63 9.68 -14.44
N THR A 73 -18.33 8.70 -14.98
CA THR A 73 -18.89 7.57 -14.23
C THR A 73 -17.80 6.81 -13.47
N THR A 74 -16.76 6.39 -14.17
CA THR A 74 -15.69 5.61 -13.55
C THR A 74 -14.83 6.47 -12.61
N PHE A 75 -14.61 7.73 -12.91
CA PHE A 75 -13.91 8.65 -12.01
C PHE A 75 -14.65 8.80 -10.67
N ILE A 76 -15.97 9.00 -10.72
CA ILE A 76 -16.79 9.18 -9.51
C ILE A 76 -16.92 7.84 -8.76
N PHE A 77 -17.37 6.78 -9.41
CA PHE A 77 -17.78 5.57 -8.72
C PHE A 77 -16.60 4.64 -8.40
N VAL A 78 -15.62 4.50 -9.26
CA VAL A 78 -14.42 3.69 -8.99
C VAL A 78 -13.36 4.53 -8.28
N GLY A 79 -13.05 5.72 -8.79
CA GLY A 79 -12.03 6.59 -8.21
C GLY A 79 -12.46 7.12 -6.84
N ILE A 80 -13.51 7.92 -6.76
CA ILE A 80 -13.91 8.59 -5.52
C ILE A 80 -14.58 7.62 -4.55
N VAL A 81 -15.69 6.98 -4.95
CA VAL A 81 -16.48 6.10 -4.07
C VAL A 81 -15.71 4.83 -3.73
N GLY A 82 -15.08 4.18 -4.72
CA GLY A 82 -14.25 2.99 -4.50
C GLY A 82 -13.05 3.28 -3.59
N GLY A 83 -12.33 4.38 -3.85
CA GLY A 83 -11.23 4.83 -2.99
C GLY A 83 -11.67 5.10 -1.55
N ALA A 84 -12.82 5.75 -1.37
CA ALA A 84 -13.42 5.97 -0.05
C ALA A 84 -13.78 4.64 0.64
N GLY A 85 -14.36 3.69 -0.10
CA GLY A 85 -14.66 2.35 0.40
C GLY A 85 -13.42 1.64 0.94
N ILE A 86 -12.30 1.66 0.21
CA ILE A 86 -11.03 1.12 0.68
C ILE A 86 -10.57 1.83 1.94
N GLY A 87 -10.65 3.17 1.98
CA GLY A 87 -10.23 3.99 3.12
C GLY A 87 -10.97 3.67 4.40
N ILE A 88 -12.27 3.41 4.34
CA ILE A 88 -13.09 3.02 5.50
C ILE A 88 -12.60 1.69 6.08
N GLY A 89 -12.30 0.70 5.23
CA GLY A 89 -12.00 -0.67 5.66
C GLY A 89 -10.55 -0.92 6.05
N TYR A 90 -9.59 -0.29 5.42
CA TYR A 90 -8.18 -0.66 5.50
C TYR A 90 -7.57 -0.61 6.91
N VAL A 91 -7.93 0.39 7.68
CA VAL A 91 -7.41 0.56 9.05
C VAL A 91 -8.01 -0.42 10.06
N VAL A 92 -9.17 -1.01 9.74
CA VAL A 92 -9.93 -1.85 10.67
C VAL A 92 -9.17 -3.14 11.06
N PRO A 93 -8.75 -4.01 10.11
CA PRO A 93 -8.05 -5.24 10.46
C PRO A 93 -6.71 -4.98 11.17
N ILE A 94 -6.05 -3.86 10.85
CA ILE A 94 -4.82 -3.43 11.53
C ILE A 94 -5.09 -3.15 13.01
N ALA A 95 -6.09 -2.30 13.28
CA ALA A 95 -6.43 -1.91 14.65
C ALA A 95 -6.98 -3.09 15.48
N VAL A 96 -7.80 -3.94 14.88
CA VAL A 96 -8.35 -5.14 15.51
C VAL A 96 -7.24 -6.14 15.80
N GLY A 97 -6.43 -6.46 14.81
CA GLY A 97 -5.36 -7.46 14.94
C GLY A 97 -4.33 -7.08 16.01
N MET A 98 -3.91 -5.83 16.07
CA MET A 98 -2.96 -5.36 17.10
C MET A 98 -3.50 -5.45 18.53
N ARG A 99 -4.82 -5.35 18.71
CA ARG A 99 -5.44 -5.51 20.04
C ARG A 99 -5.60 -6.97 20.45
N TRP A 100 -5.87 -7.86 19.48
CA TRP A 100 -5.93 -9.29 19.74
C TRP A 100 -4.54 -9.92 20.00
N TYR A 101 -3.50 -9.42 19.31
CA TYR A 101 -2.15 -9.97 19.38
C TYR A 101 -1.10 -8.88 19.64
N PRO A 102 -1.12 -8.27 20.84
CA PRO A 102 -0.19 -7.21 21.20
C PRO A 102 1.27 -7.68 21.33
N ASP A 103 1.50 -8.99 21.43
CA ASP A 103 2.80 -9.67 21.46
C ASP A 103 3.41 -9.86 20.05
N LYS A 104 2.58 -9.86 18.99
CA LYS A 104 2.99 -10.13 17.59
C LYS A 104 2.44 -9.08 16.63
N LYS A 105 2.47 -7.82 17.01
CA LYS A 105 1.88 -6.70 16.24
C LYS A 105 2.37 -6.66 14.79
N GLY A 106 3.66 -6.92 14.55
CA GLY A 106 4.24 -6.89 13.23
C GLY A 106 3.73 -8.00 12.33
N LEU A 107 3.77 -9.24 12.80
CA LEU A 107 3.23 -10.38 12.06
C LEU A 107 1.75 -10.20 11.73
N ILE A 108 0.96 -9.84 12.74
CA ILE A 108 -0.49 -9.67 12.56
C ILE A 108 -0.82 -8.51 11.62
N THR A 109 -0.12 -7.41 11.74
CA THR A 109 -0.29 -6.30 10.79
C THR A 109 0.10 -6.72 9.38
N GLY A 110 1.22 -7.40 9.24
CA GLY A 110 1.67 -7.93 7.96
C GLY A 110 0.63 -8.85 7.30
N LEU A 111 0.07 -9.80 8.07
CA LEU A 111 -1.01 -10.67 7.61
C LEU A 111 -2.28 -9.89 7.24
N ALA A 112 -2.69 -8.93 8.08
CA ALA A 112 -3.88 -8.11 7.85
C ALA A 112 -3.81 -7.33 6.52
N VAL A 113 -2.62 -6.86 6.14
CA VAL A 113 -2.43 -6.09 4.91
C VAL A 113 -1.89 -6.90 3.72
N ALA A 114 -1.47 -8.15 3.93
CA ALA A 114 -0.91 -9.02 2.88
C ALA A 114 -1.91 -9.28 1.76
N GLY A 115 -3.19 -9.40 2.09
CA GLY A 115 -4.27 -9.54 1.12
C GLY A 115 -4.32 -8.42 0.09
N PHE A 116 -3.89 -7.21 0.44
CA PHE A 116 -3.80 -6.08 -0.49
C PHE A 116 -2.65 -6.26 -1.51
N GLY A 117 -1.55 -6.91 -1.11
CA GLY A 117 -0.44 -7.27 -2.01
C GLY A 117 -0.81 -8.43 -2.94
N PHE A 118 -1.24 -9.55 -2.37
CA PHE A 118 -1.63 -10.73 -3.14
C PHE A 118 -2.89 -10.51 -3.97
N GLY A 119 -3.83 -9.70 -3.48
CA GLY A 119 -5.07 -9.37 -4.17
C GLY A 119 -4.84 -8.76 -5.54
N ALA A 120 -3.80 -7.93 -5.69
CA ALA A 120 -3.47 -7.34 -6.99
C ALA A 120 -3.19 -8.44 -8.04
N THR A 121 -2.40 -9.45 -7.70
CA THR A 121 -2.11 -10.59 -8.59
C THR A 121 -3.37 -11.39 -8.91
N ILE A 122 -4.19 -11.70 -7.90
CA ILE A 122 -5.41 -12.49 -8.08
C ILE A 122 -6.40 -11.77 -9.00
N TRP A 123 -6.70 -10.49 -8.72
CA TRP A 123 -7.67 -9.73 -9.50
C TRP A 123 -7.18 -9.42 -10.91
N MET A 124 -5.86 -9.19 -11.10
CA MET A 124 -5.28 -9.06 -12.43
C MET A 124 -5.35 -10.37 -13.22
N ALA A 125 -5.03 -11.50 -12.57
CA ALA A 125 -5.09 -12.82 -13.19
C ALA A 125 -6.51 -13.24 -13.60
N LEU A 126 -7.54 -12.78 -12.90
CA LEU A 126 -8.95 -13.01 -13.28
C LEU A 126 -9.37 -12.11 -14.45
N ALA A 127 -8.90 -10.86 -14.47
CA ALA A 127 -9.27 -9.91 -15.50
C ALA A 127 -8.65 -10.21 -16.88
N ASP A 128 -7.37 -10.55 -16.89
CA ASP A 128 -6.58 -10.68 -18.12
C ASP A 128 -5.41 -11.66 -17.91
N LYS A 129 -4.75 -12.02 -19.03
CA LYS A 129 -3.58 -12.89 -19.01
C LYS A 129 -2.39 -12.23 -18.31
N LEU A 130 -1.72 -12.97 -17.46
CA LEU A 130 -0.43 -12.58 -16.85
C LEU A 130 0.73 -13.05 -17.75
N GLY A 131 0.97 -12.35 -18.85
CA GLY A 131 2.01 -12.71 -19.81
C GLY A 131 1.84 -14.16 -20.29
N ASN A 132 2.91 -14.95 -20.26
CA ASN A 132 2.92 -16.35 -20.69
C ASN A 132 2.35 -17.34 -19.64
N LEU A 133 2.00 -16.89 -18.43
CA LEU A 133 1.47 -17.76 -17.38
C LEU A 133 -0.01 -18.10 -17.55
N GLY A 134 -0.68 -17.48 -18.54
CA GLY A 134 -2.12 -17.59 -18.69
C GLY A 134 -2.87 -16.69 -17.72
N GLY A 135 -4.17 -16.87 -17.57
CA GLY A 135 -5.04 -16.07 -16.70
C GLY A 135 -6.49 -16.15 -17.13
N GLY A 136 -7.32 -15.34 -16.47
CA GLY A 136 -8.72 -15.20 -16.80
C GLY A 136 -8.94 -14.40 -18.09
N HIS A 137 -10.18 -14.43 -18.54
CA HIS A 137 -10.61 -13.76 -19.76
C HIS A 137 -11.80 -12.82 -19.50
N PHE A 138 -11.93 -12.28 -18.28
CA PHE A 138 -13.12 -11.49 -17.93
C PHE A 138 -13.26 -10.24 -18.82
N LEU A 139 -12.14 -9.55 -19.10
CA LEU A 139 -12.16 -8.39 -19.98
C LEU A 139 -12.47 -8.76 -21.43
N GLU A 140 -11.87 -9.84 -21.91
CA GLU A 140 -12.11 -10.34 -23.28
C GLU A 140 -13.54 -10.88 -23.44
N SER A 141 -14.04 -11.65 -22.44
CA SER A 141 -15.34 -12.34 -22.52
C SER A 141 -16.52 -11.46 -22.16
N PHE A 142 -16.37 -10.52 -21.24
CA PHE A 142 -17.49 -9.76 -20.65
C PHE A 142 -17.37 -8.24 -20.83
N GLY A 143 -16.22 -7.75 -21.29
CA GLY A 143 -15.95 -6.31 -21.36
C GLY A 143 -15.74 -5.65 -19.98
N ILE A 144 -15.43 -4.36 -19.97
CA ILE A 144 -15.07 -3.60 -18.76
C ILE A 144 -16.25 -3.47 -17.81
N SER A 145 -17.42 -3.10 -18.33
CA SER A 145 -18.61 -2.82 -17.52
C SER A 145 -19.07 -4.03 -16.73
N THR A 146 -19.18 -5.20 -17.36
CA THR A 146 -19.57 -6.44 -16.69
C THR A 146 -18.48 -6.90 -15.71
N THR A 147 -17.20 -6.75 -16.06
CA THR A 147 -16.07 -7.05 -15.16
C THR A 147 -16.15 -6.19 -13.89
N PHE A 148 -16.49 -4.91 -14.00
CA PHE A 148 -16.68 -4.05 -12.82
C PHE A 148 -17.85 -4.52 -11.95
N ILE A 149 -18.98 -4.95 -12.54
CA ILE A 149 -20.10 -5.52 -11.77
C ILE A 149 -19.65 -6.77 -11.01
N ILE A 150 -18.98 -7.71 -11.68
CA ILE A 150 -18.48 -8.95 -11.06
C ILE A 150 -17.54 -8.62 -9.89
N TYR A 151 -16.58 -7.70 -10.10
CA TYR A 151 -15.66 -7.27 -9.06
C TYR A 151 -16.37 -6.58 -7.90
N GLY A 152 -17.35 -5.70 -8.20
CA GLY A 152 -18.13 -5.01 -7.20
C GLY A 152 -18.93 -5.97 -6.31
N VAL A 153 -19.57 -6.98 -6.90
CA VAL A 153 -20.28 -8.04 -6.17
C VAL A 153 -19.31 -8.85 -5.32
N ALA A 154 -18.16 -9.24 -5.87
CA ALA A 154 -17.16 -10.01 -5.14
C ALA A 154 -16.59 -9.20 -3.97
N TYR A 155 -16.24 -7.93 -4.15
CA TYR A 155 -15.77 -7.05 -3.07
C TYR A 155 -16.84 -6.87 -1.99
N LEU A 156 -18.09 -6.63 -2.36
CA LEU A 156 -19.20 -6.51 -1.42
C LEU A 156 -19.30 -7.77 -0.56
N VAL A 157 -19.41 -8.93 -1.20
CA VAL A 157 -19.62 -10.21 -0.50
C VAL A 157 -18.43 -10.53 0.39
N LEU A 158 -17.18 -10.47 -0.14
CA LEU A 158 -16.00 -10.86 0.61
C LEU A 158 -15.74 -9.92 1.80
N VAL A 159 -15.90 -8.61 1.62
CA VAL A 159 -15.65 -7.64 2.69
C VAL A 159 -16.77 -7.70 3.74
N VAL A 160 -18.03 -7.86 3.33
CA VAL A 160 -19.16 -8.04 4.27
C VAL A 160 -18.97 -9.32 5.10
N ILE A 161 -18.64 -10.43 4.48
CA ILE A 161 -18.33 -11.68 5.20
C ILE A 161 -17.15 -11.45 6.16
N GLY A 162 -16.04 -10.88 5.68
CA GLY A 162 -14.85 -10.58 6.50
C GLY A 162 -15.15 -9.65 7.68
N SER A 163 -16.12 -8.74 7.54
CA SER A 163 -16.52 -7.81 8.61
C SER A 163 -17.09 -8.49 9.85
N LEU A 164 -17.64 -9.70 9.72
CA LEU A 164 -18.25 -10.43 10.84
C LEU A 164 -17.25 -10.74 11.96
N TRP A 165 -15.98 -10.91 11.63
CA TRP A 165 -14.88 -11.17 12.58
C TRP A 165 -14.17 -9.90 13.07
N MET A 166 -14.49 -8.72 12.53
CA MET A 166 -13.84 -7.47 12.89
C MET A 166 -14.39 -6.93 14.22
N LYS A 167 -14.00 -7.54 15.33
CA LYS A 167 -14.40 -7.17 16.70
C LYS A 167 -13.16 -6.96 17.57
N PHE A 168 -13.20 -5.95 18.43
CA PHE A 168 -12.17 -5.80 19.44
C PHE A 168 -12.27 -6.90 20.51
N PRO A 169 -11.15 -7.32 21.10
CA PRO A 169 -11.18 -8.20 22.25
C PRO A 169 -11.90 -7.53 23.44
N PRO A 170 -12.44 -8.34 24.38
CA PRO A 170 -12.99 -7.80 25.62
C PRO A 170 -11.93 -7.07 26.46
N ASP A 171 -12.38 -6.17 27.33
CA ASP A 171 -11.49 -5.45 28.22
C ASP A 171 -10.70 -6.41 29.12
N GLY A 172 -9.40 -6.13 29.28
CA GLY A 172 -8.49 -7.00 30.03
C GLY A 172 -7.97 -8.21 29.27
N TRP A 173 -8.34 -8.41 27.99
CA TRP A 173 -7.82 -9.49 27.15
C TRP A 173 -6.29 -9.49 27.07
N LYS A 174 -5.71 -10.68 27.23
CA LYS A 174 -4.27 -10.95 27.05
C LYS A 174 -4.07 -12.27 26.32
N PRO A 175 -3.14 -12.36 25.40
CA PRO A 175 -2.71 -13.64 24.85
C PRO A 175 -2.16 -14.55 25.95
N LYS A 176 -2.39 -15.86 25.83
CA LYS A 176 -1.91 -16.83 26.81
C LYS A 176 -0.38 -16.78 26.93
N GLY A 177 0.11 -16.65 28.16
CA GLY A 177 1.55 -16.59 28.43
C GLY A 177 2.22 -15.22 28.19
N TRP A 178 1.47 -14.18 27.80
CA TRP A 178 2.00 -12.83 27.64
C TRP A 178 1.51 -11.89 28.75
N ASN A 179 2.44 -11.11 29.28
CA ASN A 179 2.13 -10.01 30.19
C ASN A 179 2.60 -8.69 29.59
N PRO A 180 1.80 -7.62 29.68
CA PRO A 180 2.25 -6.31 29.23
C PRO A 180 3.53 -5.90 29.98
N PRO A 181 4.49 -5.27 29.31
CA PRO A 181 5.68 -4.74 29.96
C PRO A 181 5.29 -3.80 31.11
N VAL A 182 5.96 -3.93 32.25
CA VAL A 182 5.70 -3.07 33.42
C VAL A 182 6.06 -1.63 33.05
N VAL A 183 5.12 -0.71 33.26
CA VAL A 183 5.34 0.72 33.06
C VAL A 183 6.31 1.24 34.11
N ASN A 184 7.55 1.52 33.69
CA ASN A 184 8.49 2.23 34.53
C ASN A 184 8.39 3.73 34.20
N SER A 185 7.82 4.50 35.15
CA SER A 185 7.61 5.95 34.99
C SER A 185 8.91 6.75 34.81
N ALA A 186 10.06 6.20 35.20
CA ALA A 186 11.36 6.85 35.05
C ALA A 186 11.98 6.63 33.63
N LYS A 187 11.58 5.56 32.89
CA LYS A 187 12.00 5.29 31.53
C LYS A 187 10.82 4.68 30.78
N PRO A 188 9.95 5.49 30.18
CA PRO A 188 8.82 4.98 29.43
C PRO A 188 9.32 4.13 28.24
N ILE A 189 8.89 2.87 28.22
CA ILE A 189 9.14 1.97 27.08
C ILE A 189 8.19 2.39 25.96
N ALA A 190 8.66 2.33 24.74
CA ALA A 190 7.86 2.64 23.56
C ALA A 190 6.50 1.90 23.58
N GLY A 191 5.41 2.61 23.28
CA GLY A 191 4.05 2.05 23.25
C GLY A 191 3.30 1.95 24.57
N GLN A 192 3.89 2.38 25.68
CA GLN A 192 3.23 2.35 27.00
C GLN A 192 2.35 3.58 27.29
N ILE A 193 2.56 4.67 26.55
CA ILE A 193 1.79 5.91 26.70
C ILE A 193 0.90 6.08 25.47
N ASP A 194 -0.40 6.19 25.71
CA ASP A 194 -1.36 6.45 24.64
C ASP A 194 -1.44 7.95 24.34
N PHE A 195 -1.22 8.31 23.07
CA PHE A 195 -1.37 9.65 22.53
C PHE A 195 -2.65 9.74 21.70
N THR A 196 -3.45 10.75 21.94
CA THR A 196 -4.50 11.15 21.01
C THR A 196 -3.88 11.69 19.72
N SER A 197 -4.66 11.75 18.62
CA SER A 197 -4.14 12.32 17.37
C SER A 197 -3.69 13.78 17.53
N ALA A 198 -4.38 14.58 18.35
CA ALA A 198 -4.02 15.97 18.61
C ALA A 198 -2.67 16.10 19.33
N GLU A 199 -2.40 15.21 20.29
CA GLU A 199 -1.12 15.15 21.00
C GLU A 199 0.00 14.65 20.07
N MET A 200 -0.27 13.59 19.27
CA MET A 200 0.68 13.04 18.30
C MET A 200 1.13 14.08 17.27
N LEU A 201 0.19 14.83 16.69
CA LEU A 201 0.47 15.86 15.69
C LEU A 201 1.36 17.01 16.22
N ARG A 202 1.49 17.16 17.53
CA ARG A 202 2.39 18.15 18.16
C ARG A 202 3.80 17.61 18.43
N THR A 203 4.07 16.35 18.07
CA THR A 203 5.37 15.71 18.31
C THR A 203 6.24 15.71 17.06
N PRO A 204 7.55 15.96 17.17
CA PRO A 204 8.46 15.84 16.03
C PRO A 204 8.55 14.40 15.51
N GLN A 205 8.30 13.41 16.36
CA GLN A 205 8.30 11.99 15.99
C GLN A 205 7.30 11.67 14.88
N PHE A 206 6.10 12.28 14.94
CA PHE A 206 5.10 12.13 13.90
C PHE A 206 5.64 12.56 12.54
N TYR A 207 6.25 13.73 12.46
CA TYR A 207 6.77 14.27 11.20
C TYR A 207 7.95 13.46 10.66
N LEU A 208 8.83 12.98 11.55
CA LEU A 208 9.95 12.13 11.16
C LEU A 208 9.47 10.78 10.60
N ILE A 209 8.48 10.15 11.23
CA ILE A 209 7.87 8.90 10.76
C ILE A 209 7.14 9.14 9.43
N LEU A 210 6.37 10.23 9.32
CA LEU A 210 5.65 10.60 8.11
C LEU A 210 6.60 10.84 6.93
N LEU A 211 7.69 11.59 7.14
CA LEU A 211 8.69 11.82 6.09
C LEU A 211 9.38 10.55 5.64
N THR A 212 9.78 9.67 6.59
CA THR A 212 10.36 8.37 6.26
C THR A 212 9.42 7.56 5.37
N PHE A 213 8.15 7.51 5.75
CA PHE A 213 7.15 6.77 4.98
C PHE A 213 6.88 7.42 3.61
N ALA A 214 6.83 8.74 3.53
CA ALA A 214 6.63 9.46 2.27
C ALA A 214 7.77 9.18 1.28
N PHE A 215 9.02 9.16 1.74
CA PHE A 215 10.17 8.83 0.90
C PHE A 215 10.13 7.36 0.42
N GLY A 216 9.87 6.41 1.31
CA GLY A 216 9.71 5.00 0.94
C GLY A 216 8.53 4.77 -0.01
N ALA A 217 7.39 5.44 0.25
CA ALA A 217 6.21 5.37 -0.61
C ALA A 217 6.47 5.98 -2.00
N SER A 218 7.17 7.12 -2.08
CA SER A 218 7.54 7.75 -3.36
C SER A 218 8.33 6.80 -4.24
N ALA A 219 9.34 6.14 -3.67
CA ALA A 219 10.18 5.21 -4.41
C ALA A 219 9.41 3.98 -4.91
N GLY A 220 8.59 3.38 -4.04
CA GLY A 220 7.81 2.20 -4.41
C GLY A 220 6.72 2.51 -5.42
N LEU A 221 5.98 3.61 -5.26
CA LEU A 221 4.90 3.99 -6.17
C LEU A 221 5.42 4.49 -7.53
N MET A 222 6.55 5.20 -7.54
CA MET A 222 7.26 5.52 -8.78
C MET A 222 7.71 4.24 -9.50
N SER A 223 8.29 3.28 -8.75
CA SER A 223 8.70 1.99 -9.32
C SER A 223 7.51 1.23 -9.92
N ILE A 224 6.35 1.20 -9.25
CA ILE A 224 5.11 0.62 -9.79
C ILE A 224 4.72 1.29 -11.10
N GLY A 225 4.76 2.62 -11.17
CA GLY A 225 4.40 3.39 -12.36
C GLY A 225 5.32 3.14 -13.55
N LEU A 226 6.61 2.94 -13.31
CA LEU A 226 7.64 2.83 -14.35
C LEU A 226 8.14 1.39 -14.58
N MET A 227 7.76 0.42 -13.75
CA MET A 227 8.26 -0.96 -13.80
C MET A 227 7.97 -1.69 -15.13
N LYS A 228 7.03 -1.20 -15.92
CA LYS A 228 6.79 -1.70 -17.28
C LYS A 228 7.53 -0.88 -18.32
N LEU A 229 7.51 0.43 -18.21
CA LEU A 229 8.01 1.34 -19.24
C LEU A 229 9.54 1.31 -19.35
N TRP A 230 10.23 1.51 -18.24
CA TRP A 230 11.70 1.53 -18.21
C TRP A 230 12.33 0.18 -18.58
N PRO A 231 11.94 -0.96 -17.97
CA PRO A 231 12.52 -2.23 -18.36
C PRO A 231 12.27 -2.60 -19.83
N MET A 232 11.09 -2.30 -20.35
CA MET A 232 10.78 -2.57 -21.75
C MET A 232 11.72 -1.81 -22.67
N GLN A 233 11.98 -0.53 -22.40
CA GLN A 233 12.95 0.27 -23.16
C GLN A 233 14.37 -0.30 -23.02
N ALA A 234 14.83 -0.54 -21.79
CA ALA A 234 16.18 -1.04 -21.51
C ALA A 234 16.45 -2.43 -22.14
N LEU A 235 15.46 -3.32 -22.14
CA LEU A 235 15.54 -4.64 -22.77
C LEU A 235 15.63 -4.51 -24.31
N VAL A 236 14.83 -3.63 -24.92
CA VAL A 236 14.88 -3.39 -26.37
C VAL A 236 16.24 -2.80 -26.77
N GLU A 237 16.76 -1.85 -26.00
CA GLU A 237 18.12 -1.30 -26.19
C GLU A 237 19.21 -2.37 -26.06
N SER A 238 18.96 -3.43 -25.26
CA SER A 238 19.86 -4.59 -25.12
C SER A 238 19.67 -5.66 -26.19
N GLY A 239 18.82 -5.43 -27.20
CA GLY A 239 18.60 -6.33 -28.35
C GLY A 239 17.46 -7.33 -28.17
N VAL A 240 16.62 -7.23 -27.13
CA VAL A 240 15.44 -8.06 -26.93
C VAL A 240 14.30 -7.54 -27.83
N SER A 241 13.52 -8.43 -28.43
CA SER A 241 12.36 -8.01 -29.24
C SER A 241 11.31 -7.27 -28.40
N GLN A 242 10.59 -6.34 -29.00
CA GLN A 242 9.55 -5.53 -28.35
C GLN A 242 8.50 -6.38 -27.62
N GLU A 243 8.08 -7.48 -28.26
CA GLU A 243 7.09 -8.40 -27.71
C GLU A 243 7.61 -9.14 -26.47
N ALA A 244 8.83 -9.69 -26.55
CA ALA A 244 9.48 -10.37 -25.44
C ALA A 244 9.75 -9.40 -24.27
N ALA A 245 10.25 -8.18 -24.55
CA ALA A 245 10.47 -7.15 -23.55
C ALA A 245 9.17 -6.75 -22.83
N SER A 246 8.06 -6.62 -23.56
CA SER A 246 6.74 -6.33 -22.97
C SER A 246 6.25 -7.47 -22.08
N SER A 247 6.44 -8.74 -22.49
CA SER A 247 6.09 -9.92 -21.70
C SER A 247 6.92 -9.99 -20.40
N MET A 248 8.25 -9.83 -20.50
CA MET A 248 9.15 -9.82 -19.34
C MET A 248 8.80 -8.70 -18.34
N ALA A 249 8.56 -7.48 -18.81
CA ALA A 249 8.17 -6.36 -17.96
C ALA A 249 6.80 -6.59 -17.29
N THR A 250 5.85 -7.24 -17.97
CA THR A 250 4.56 -7.61 -17.40
C THR A 250 4.70 -8.65 -16.30
N LEU A 251 5.54 -9.67 -16.51
CA LEU A 251 5.85 -10.69 -15.48
C LEU A 251 6.58 -10.08 -14.29
N ALA A 252 7.56 -9.19 -14.52
CA ALA A 252 8.28 -8.50 -13.46
C ALA A 252 7.32 -7.76 -12.52
N MET A 253 6.37 -7.03 -13.08
CA MET A 253 5.40 -6.24 -12.29
C MET A 253 4.29 -7.09 -11.71
N GLY A 254 3.62 -7.90 -12.52
CA GLY A 254 2.39 -8.61 -12.16
C GLY A 254 2.62 -9.82 -11.26
N VAL A 255 3.78 -10.44 -11.35
CA VAL A 255 4.13 -11.65 -10.59
C VAL A 255 5.22 -11.34 -9.57
N PHE A 256 6.43 -11.05 -10.02
CA PHE A 256 7.57 -10.96 -9.11
C PHE A 256 7.43 -9.79 -8.13
N PHE A 257 7.15 -8.60 -8.59
CA PHE A 257 6.94 -7.46 -7.69
C PHE A 257 5.71 -7.66 -6.79
N ALA A 258 4.57 -8.05 -7.35
CA ALA A 258 3.30 -8.11 -6.61
C ALA A 258 3.28 -9.22 -5.54
N LEU A 259 3.76 -10.44 -5.86
CA LEU A 259 3.85 -11.52 -4.88
C LEU A 259 4.81 -11.18 -3.75
N PHE A 260 5.99 -10.65 -4.08
CA PHE A 260 6.96 -10.30 -3.06
C PHE A 260 6.58 -9.06 -2.27
N ASN A 261 5.74 -8.17 -2.82
CA ASN A 261 5.08 -7.12 -2.04
C ASN A 261 4.17 -7.72 -0.95
N GLY A 262 3.38 -8.73 -1.29
CA GLY A 262 2.56 -9.45 -0.31
C GLY A 262 3.40 -10.17 0.76
N LEU A 263 4.41 -10.93 0.34
CA LEU A 263 5.33 -11.63 1.24
C LEU A 263 6.12 -10.66 2.13
N GLY A 264 6.58 -9.56 1.57
CA GLY A 264 7.33 -8.52 2.29
C GLY A 264 6.55 -7.95 3.45
N ARG A 265 5.23 -7.80 3.33
CA ARG A 265 4.36 -7.35 4.44
C ARG A 265 4.42 -8.30 5.63
N ILE A 266 4.33 -9.60 5.38
CA ILE A 266 4.36 -10.63 6.43
C ILE A 266 5.76 -10.74 7.03
N LEU A 267 6.78 -10.91 6.18
CA LEU A 267 8.14 -11.20 6.63
C LEU A 267 8.78 -10.00 7.33
N TRP A 268 8.66 -8.76 6.82
CA TRP A 268 9.11 -7.58 7.53
C TRP A 268 8.36 -7.36 8.85
N GLY A 269 7.06 -7.68 8.88
CA GLY A 269 6.29 -7.70 10.12
C GLY A 269 6.91 -8.64 11.16
N MET A 270 7.17 -9.90 10.79
CA MET A 270 7.80 -10.91 11.65
C MET A 270 9.22 -10.52 12.09
N ILE A 271 10.03 -10.04 11.14
CA ILE A 271 11.40 -9.58 11.42
C ILE A 271 11.37 -8.47 12.46
N SER A 272 10.45 -7.51 12.30
CA SER A 272 10.35 -6.36 13.19
C SER A 272 9.88 -6.72 14.60
N ASP A 273 9.13 -7.81 14.78
CA ASP A 273 8.78 -8.33 16.10
C ASP A 273 10.03 -8.86 16.85
N LYS A 274 11.06 -9.29 16.14
CA LYS A 274 12.31 -9.84 16.71
C LYS A 274 13.38 -8.80 16.95
N ILE A 275 13.67 -7.95 15.93
CA ILE A 275 14.79 -7.00 15.97
C ILE A 275 14.37 -5.56 16.31
N GLY A 276 13.06 -5.32 16.47
CA GLY A 276 12.47 -4.01 16.78
C GLY A 276 12.13 -3.18 15.52
N ARG A 277 11.15 -2.27 15.67
CA ARG A 277 10.55 -1.52 14.56
C ARG A 277 11.54 -0.58 13.89
N LYS A 278 12.23 0.22 14.70
CA LYS A 278 13.15 1.24 14.20
C LYS A 278 14.27 0.64 13.37
N LEU A 279 14.92 -0.42 13.87
CA LEU A 279 16.02 -1.09 13.14
C LEU A 279 15.51 -1.74 11.86
N SER A 280 14.35 -2.38 11.89
CA SER A 280 13.72 -2.97 10.70
C SER A 280 13.42 -1.92 9.64
N ILE A 281 12.87 -0.75 10.01
CA ILE A 281 12.62 0.35 9.07
C ILE A 281 13.93 0.89 8.50
N ILE A 282 14.97 1.06 9.31
CA ILE A 282 16.30 1.49 8.83
C ILE A 282 16.82 0.53 7.77
N ILE A 283 16.85 -0.77 8.05
CA ILE A 283 17.37 -1.79 7.11
C ILE A 283 16.51 -1.83 5.84
N MET A 284 15.19 -1.90 6.00
CA MET A 284 14.25 -1.94 4.88
C MET A 284 14.39 -0.71 3.98
N THR A 285 14.39 0.49 4.56
CA THR A 285 14.46 1.75 3.80
C THR A 285 15.83 1.94 3.15
N ALA A 286 16.92 1.55 3.82
CA ALA A 286 18.26 1.60 3.25
C ALA A 286 18.39 0.65 2.05
N THR A 287 17.98 -0.60 2.21
CA THR A 287 18.03 -1.59 1.12
C THR A 287 17.06 -1.23 -0.01
N GLN A 288 15.87 -0.68 0.29
CA GLN A 288 14.96 -0.13 -0.72
C GLN A 288 15.66 0.97 -1.53
N GLY A 289 16.32 1.93 -0.86
CA GLY A 289 17.01 3.03 -1.52
C GLY A 289 18.12 2.54 -2.45
N VAL A 290 18.94 1.58 -1.98
CA VAL A 290 20.00 0.97 -2.79
C VAL A 290 19.41 0.23 -3.99
N PHE A 291 18.40 -0.60 -3.80
CA PHE A 291 17.82 -1.38 -4.90
C PHE A 291 17.14 -0.49 -5.95
N VAL A 292 16.38 0.51 -5.51
CA VAL A 292 15.74 1.47 -6.42
C VAL A 292 16.80 2.26 -7.19
N TYR A 293 17.87 2.72 -6.52
CA TYR A 293 18.98 3.42 -7.17
C TYR A 293 19.69 2.55 -8.21
N LEU A 294 20.00 1.30 -7.87
CA LEU A 294 20.72 0.38 -8.78
C LEU A 294 19.83 -0.10 -9.94
N PHE A 295 18.52 -0.09 -9.80
CA PHE A 295 17.62 -0.57 -10.84
C PHE A 295 17.72 0.21 -12.15
N GLN A 296 18.19 1.46 -12.12
CA GLN A 296 18.48 2.22 -13.33
C GLN A 296 19.48 1.53 -14.27
N TYR A 297 20.36 0.69 -13.73
CA TYR A 297 21.40 -0.04 -14.49
C TYR A 297 21.03 -1.52 -14.72
N MET A 298 20.02 -2.03 -14.01
CA MET A 298 19.73 -3.46 -13.92
C MET A 298 18.51 -3.89 -14.70
N ALA A 299 17.78 -2.96 -15.33
CA ALA A 299 16.54 -3.25 -16.03
C ALA A 299 16.72 -3.90 -17.42
N GLY A 300 17.94 -3.88 -17.98
CA GLY A 300 18.25 -4.31 -19.34
C GLY A 300 18.51 -5.82 -19.51
N SER A 301 18.35 -6.65 -18.49
CA SER A 301 18.42 -8.10 -18.61
C SER A 301 17.31 -8.78 -17.83
N GLU A 302 16.83 -9.93 -18.31
CA GLU A 302 15.73 -10.66 -17.72
C GLU A 302 15.99 -11.04 -16.26
N LEU A 303 17.16 -11.62 -16.00
CA LEU A 303 17.51 -12.09 -14.65
C LEU A 303 17.56 -10.95 -13.64
N THR A 304 18.23 -9.85 -13.98
CA THR A 304 18.36 -8.70 -13.07
C THR A 304 17.04 -7.96 -12.92
N LEU A 305 16.23 -7.86 -13.97
CA LEU A 305 14.89 -7.30 -13.92
C LEU A 305 14.02 -8.03 -12.89
N TYR A 306 13.96 -9.36 -12.96
CA TYR A 306 13.15 -10.16 -12.02
C TYR A 306 13.68 -10.09 -10.61
N LEU A 307 15.00 -10.18 -10.43
CA LEU A 307 15.64 -10.07 -9.12
C LEU A 307 15.32 -8.72 -8.44
N PHE A 308 15.48 -7.62 -9.17
CA PHE A 308 15.21 -6.29 -8.62
C PHE A 308 13.71 -6.03 -8.43
N ALA A 309 12.83 -6.57 -9.28
CA ALA A 309 11.39 -6.54 -9.05
C ALA A 309 11.02 -7.23 -7.72
N ILE A 310 11.62 -8.40 -7.43
CA ILE A 310 11.48 -9.10 -6.15
C ILE A 310 11.94 -8.23 -4.99
N LEU A 311 13.18 -7.73 -5.05
CA LEU A 311 13.80 -6.99 -3.94
C LEU A 311 13.07 -5.67 -3.64
N ILE A 312 12.71 -4.92 -4.67
CA ILE A 312 11.97 -3.66 -4.54
C ILE A 312 10.55 -3.94 -4.04
N GLY A 313 9.87 -4.94 -4.61
CA GLY A 313 8.52 -5.33 -4.19
C GLY A 313 8.48 -5.78 -2.73
N PHE A 314 9.42 -6.61 -2.31
CA PHE A 314 9.56 -7.12 -0.94
C PHE A 314 9.72 -5.98 0.08
N ASN A 315 10.63 -5.05 -0.18
CA ASN A 315 10.84 -3.91 0.72
C ASN A 315 9.67 -2.94 0.69
N PHE A 316 9.10 -2.65 -0.48
CA PHE A 316 7.93 -1.78 -0.57
C PHE A 316 6.75 -2.33 0.24
N GLY A 317 6.53 -3.65 0.19
CA GLY A 317 5.52 -4.32 1.03
C GLY A 317 5.71 -4.08 2.51
N GLY A 318 6.94 -4.10 2.99
CA GLY A 318 7.29 -3.89 4.39
C GLY A 318 6.79 -2.57 4.99
N ASN A 319 6.67 -1.51 4.19
CA ASN A 319 6.13 -0.22 4.65
C ASN A 319 4.75 -0.38 5.30
N PHE A 320 3.89 -1.23 4.73
CA PHE A 320 2.51 -1.40 5.19
C PHE A 320 2.38 -2.23 6.47
N ALA A 321 3.42 -2.96 6.87
CA ALA A 321 3.49 -3.65 8.15
C ALA A 321 4.24 -2.83 9.21
N LEU A 322 5.33 -2.16 8.82
CA LEU A 322 6.23 -1.50 9.74
C LEU A 322 5.73 -0.12 10.22
N PHE A 323 5.14 0.70 9.35
CA PHE A 323 4.68 2.03 9.76
C PHE A 323 3.46 2.00 10.67
N PRO A 324 2.43 1.13 10.49
CA PRO A 324 1.36 0.99 11.49
C PRO A 324 1.88 0.50 12.84
N THR A 325 2.78 -0.49 12.84
CA THR A 325 3.36 -1.01 14.08
C THR A 325 4.29 -0.01 14.75
N MET A 326 5.08 0.76 13.98
CA MET A 326 5.88 1.88 14.50
C MET A 326 4.99 2.96 15.12
N THR A 327 3.85 3.26 14.49
CA THR A 327 2.86 4.21 15.04
C THR A 327 2.31 3.71 16.37
N ALA A 328 1.93 2.42 16.45
CA ALA A 328 1.45 1.80 17.68
C ALA A 328 2.50 1.76 18.78
N ASP A 329 3.75 1.44 18.43
CA ASP A 329 4.85 1.37 19.41
C ASP A 329 5.36 2.76 19.84
N THR A 330 5.12 3.80 19.04
CA THR A 330 5.51 5.17 19.38
C THR A 330 4.42 5.91 20.15
N PHE A 331 3.15 5.75 19.77
CA PHE A 331 2.03 6.56 20.26
C PHE A 331 0.95 5.76 21.00
N GLY A 332 1.18 4.47 21.27
CA GLY A 332 0.24 3.60 21.94
C GLY A 332 -0.79 2.94 21.02
N THR A 333 -1.43 1.88 21.53
CA THR A 333 -2.38 1.07 20.75
C THR A 333 -3.83 1.52 20.87
N LYS A 334 -4.18 2.27 21.92
CA LYS A 334 -5.56 2.69 22.18
C LYS A 334 -6.15 3.51 21.02
N PHE A 335 -5.38 4.41 20.45
CA PHE A 335 -5.79 5.30 19.37
C PHE A 335 -5.12 4.97 18.03
N VAL A 336 -4.54 3.78 17.87
CA VAL A 336 -3.74 3.42 16.70
C VAL A 336 -4.50 3.60 15.39
N GLY A 337 -5.79 3.27 15.35
CA GLY A 337 -6.61 3.45 14.15
C GLY A 337 -6.72 4.91 13.71
N GLN A 338 -6.82 5.84 14.67
CA GLN A 338 -6.84 7.28 14.41
C GLN A 338 -5.45 7.79 14.02
N ASN A 339 -4.43 7.41 14.76
CA ASN A 339 -3.07 7.90 14.63
C ASN A 339 -2.42 7.41 13.33
N TYR A 340 -2.63 6.14 12.98
CA TYR A 340 -2.09 5.60 11.73
C TYR A 340 -2.76 6.21 10.50
N GLY A 341 -4.04 6.56 10.55
CA GLY A 341 -4.70 7.30 9.46
C GLY A 341 -3.92 8.58 9.09
N TRP A 342 -3.48 9.35 10.07
CA TRP A 342 -2.64 10.54 9.85
C TRP A 342 -1.26 10.21 9.28
N VAL A 343 -0.60 9.19 9.81
CA VAL A 343 0.70 8.73 9.28
C VAL A 343 0.57 8.23 7.85
N PHE A 344 -0.56 7.59 7.51
CA PHE A 344 -0.81 7.07 6.17
C PHE A 344 -0.98 8.15 5.09
N LEU A 345 -1.21 9.42 5.46
CA LEU A 345 -1.17 10.54 4.50
C LEU A 345 0.19 10.64 3.79
N ALA A 346 1.26 10.14 4.40
CA ALA A 346 2.56 9.99 3.76
C ALA A 346 2.49 9.18 2.44
N TYR A 347 1.61 8.18 2.39
CA TYR A 347 1.38 7.38 1.20
C TYR A 347 0.74 8.19 0.07
N ALA A 348 -0.20 9.10 0.39
CA ALA A 348 -0.75 10.02 -0.59
C ALA A 348 0.31 11.00 -1.11
N VAL A 349 1.14 11.57 -0.22
CA VAL A 349 2.25 12.46 -0.60
C VAL A 349 3.23 11.74 -1.52
N GLY A 350 3.66 10.53 -1.13
CA GLY A 350 4.56 9.72 -1.94
C GLY A 350 3.95 9.29 -3.28
N GLY A 351 2.65 8.97 -3.27
CA GLY A 351 1.88 8.57 -4.45
C GLY A 351 1.62 9.70 -5.46
N ILE A 352 1.66 10.94 -5.01
CA ILE A 352 1.61 12.12 -5.90
C ILE A 352 3.02 12.42 -6.43
N PHE A 353 3.99 12.55 -5.53
CA PHE A 353 5.34 12.98 -5.89
C PHE A 353 6.06 11.96 -6.78
N GLY A 354 6.10 10.68 -6.37
CA GLY A 354 6.86 9.64 -7.07
C GLY A 354 6.41 9.44 -8.52
N PRO A 355 5.16 9.08 -8.78
CA PRO A 355 4.65 8.87 -10.13
C PRO A 355 4.68 10.10 -11.03
N ILE A 356 4.37 11.30 -10.49
CA ILE A 356 4.41 12.54 -11.29
C ILE A 356 5.85 12.87 -11.71
N MET A 357 6.79 12.78 -10.79
CA MET A 357 8.21 13.00 -11.09
C MET A 357 8.71 11.95 -12.09
N GLY A 358 8.39 10.68 -11.85
CA GLY A 358 8.75 9.57 -12.72
C GLY A 358 8.17 9.73 -14.13
N GLY A 359 6.90 10.14 -14.24
CA GLY A 359 6.24 10.39 -15.52
C GLY A 359 6.90 11.54 -16.30
N LYS A 360 7.16 12.68 -15.64
CA LYS A 360 7.84 13.83 -16.27
C LYS A 360 9.24 13.48 -16.78
N LEU A 361 10.03 12.76 -15.97
CA LEU A 361 11.36 12.31 -16.40
C LEU A 361 11.28 11.24 -17.49
N GLY A 362 10.25 10.39 -17.47
CA GLY A 362 9.96 9.45 -18.55
C GLY A 362 9.61 10.12 -19.87
N ASP A 363 8.81 11.20 -19.84
CA ASP A 363 8.51 12.01 -21.03
C ASP A 363 9.77 12.66 -21.63
N MET A 364 10.77 12.93 -20.79
CA MET A 364 12.10 13.41 -21.19
C MET A 364 13.06 12.29 -21.59
N ASN A 365 12.60 11.03 -21.71
CA ASN A 365 13.41 9.83 -21.93
C ASN A 365 14.53 9.63 -20.88
N ASN A 366 14.32 10.10 -19.67
CA ASN A 366 15.30 10.01 -18.57
C ASN A 366 14.77 9.21 -17.37
N PHE A 367 14.29 7.99 -17.63
CA PHE A 367 13.86 7.06 -16.59
C PHE A 367 14.94 6.79 -15.51
N PRO A 368 16.25 6.62 -15.86
CA PRO A 368 17.30 6.38 -14.88
C PRO A 368 17.32 7.43 -13.77
N MET A 369 17.17 8.71 -14.11
CA MET A 369 17.16 9.81 -13.14
C MET A 369 16.01 9.70 -12.12
N ALA A 370 14.84 9.18 -12.53
CA ALA A 370 13.71 8.96 -11.63
C ALA A 370 14.06 7.94 -10.54
N PHE A 371 14.68 6.82 -10.93
CA PHE A 371 15.14 5.80 -10.00
C PHE A 371 16.28 6.32 -9.10
N ALA A 372 17.22 7.09 -9.64
CA ALA A 372 18.29 7.69 -8.86
C ALA A 372 17.74 8.65 -7.77
N ILE A 373 16.85 9.57 -8.14
CA ILE A 373 16.24 10.52 -7.18
C ILE A 373 15.47 9.77 -6.10
N CYS A 374 14.60 8.83 -6.46
CA CYS A 374 13.82 8.07 -5.49
C CYS A 374 14.67 7.19 -4.58
N GLY A 375 15.76 6.60 -5.11
CA GLY A 375 16.73 5.87 -4.32
C GLY A 375 17.39 6.74 -3.25
N VAL A 376 17.82 7.94 -3.62
CA VAL A 376 18.40 8.94 -2.70
C VAL A 376 17.38 9.39 -1.66
N LEU A 377 16.12 9.66 -2.04
CA LEU A 377 15.06 10.00 -1.09
C LEU A 377 14.85 8.91 -0.04
N CYS A 378 14.86 7.63 -0.43
CA CYS A 378 14.82 6.54 0.54
C CYS A 378 15.99 6.58 1.52
N LEU A 379 17.22 6.84 1.04
CA LEU A 379 18.40 6.95 1.92
C LEU A 379 18.27 8.14 2.88
N LEU A 380 17.67 9.26 2.45
CA LEU A 380 17.31 10.36 3.35
C LEU A 380 16.27 9.94 4.39
N GLY A 381 15.36 9.03 4.03
CA GLY A 381 14.40 8.42 4.97
C GLY A 381 15.08 7.64 6.11
N VAL A 382 16.26 7.06 5.87
CA VAL A 382 17.06 6.41 6.92
C VAL A 382 17.51 7.43 7.98
N LEU A 383 17.90 8.62 7.55
CA LEU A 383 18.27 9.69 8.48
C LEU A 383 17.08 10.14 9.33
N THR A 384 15.91 10.31 8.72
CA THR A 384 14.73 10.75 9.47
C THR A 384 14.30 9.74 10.52
N ILE A 385 14.23 8.44 10.19
CA ILE A 385 13.86 7.42 11.19
C ILE A 385 14.94 7.22 12.26
N TYR A 386 16.20 7.44 11.94
CA TYR A 386 17.27 7.33 12.92
C TYR A 386 17.09 8.29 14.10
N PHE A 387 16.58 9.49 13.86
CA PHE A 387 16.33 10.48 14.91
C PHE A 387 15.04 10.27 15.71
N VAL A 388 14.17 9.32 15.30
CA VAL A 388 12.97 9.01 16.08
C VAL A 388 13.36 8.39 17.43
N LYS A 389 12.90 9.03 18.50
CA LYS A 389 13.01 8.57 19.91
C LYS A 389 11.61 8.48 20.50
N PRO A 390 11.35 7.62 21.51
CA PRO A 390 10.05 7.59 22.18
C PRO A 390 9.64 9.00 22.66
N PRO A 391 8.41 9.45 22.36
CA PRO A 391 7.96 10.76 22.84
C PRO A 391 7.68 10.70 24.35
N MET A 392 7.98 11.79 25.05
CA MET A 392 7.57 12.00 26.43
C MET A 392 6.28 12.83 26.46
N LYS A 393 5.29 12.40 27.23
CA LYS A 393 4.12 13.22 27.48
C LYS A 393 4.52 14.28 28.50
N LYS A 394 4.45 15.57 28.11
CA LYS A 394 4.60 16.64 29.09
C LYS A 394 3.42 16.53 30.08
N ALA A 395 3.75 16.54 31.36
CA ALA A 395 2.76 16.56 32.44
C ALA A 395 1.84 17.77 32.32
#